data_2d87812b6e3783a8fb8f9b6befbaa31b
#
_entry.id   2d87812b6e3783a8fb8f9b6befbaa31b
#
_cell.length_a   1.000
_cell.length_b   1.000
_cell.length_c   1.000
_cell.angle_alpha   90.00
_cell.angle_beta   90.00
_cell.angle_gamma   90.00
#
_symmetry.space_group_name_H-M   'P 1'
#
loop_
_entity.id
_entity.type
_entity.pdbx_description
1 polymer ?
#
loop_
_entity_poly.entity_id
_entity_poly.type
_entity_poly.pdbx_seq_one_letter_code
_entity_poly.pdbx_strand_id
1 'polypeptide(L)'
;VQIVISLLKQHGIHRIIASPGTTNMTLVGSLQNDPWFQIWSSVDERSAAYLACGMAEETGEPVVLSCTGATASRNYMPGVTEAYYRKLPVLAITSHRGVASIGHLLDQQIDRRIIPNDIANESVTIPLVHTSEDEKYCTIEANKAILALTHRGGGPAHINLITGYSKDFSVKEIPFVRSIKRHSSFEKLPELKVDGHIAIFIGAHRKFTQVELDKIDRFCERYNVIIIYDRTSGYSGKYGVNFALIGSQKFMQNKSCLLYTSPSPR
;
A
#
# COMPACT_ATOMS: atom_id res chain seq x y z
N VAL A 1 -0.55 -7.45 11.15
CA VAL A 1 -1.31 -8.49 10.45
C VAL A 1 -2.67 -7.94 10.02
N GLN A 2 -3.53 -7.46 10.91
CA GLN A 2 -4.89 -6.99 10.62
C GLN A 2 -4.94 -5.91 9.53
N ILE A 3 -4.04 -4.93 9.54
CA ILE A 3 -3.93 -3.87 8.51
C ILE A 3 -3.73 -4.51 7.12
N VAL A 4 -2.82 -5.45 7.01
CA VAL A 4 -2.52 -6.13 5.74
C VAL A 4 -3.75 -6.89 5.24
N ILE A 5 -4.40 -7.67 6.11
CA ILE A 5 -5.62 -8.43 5.76
C ILE A 5 -6.75 -7.48 5.33
N SER A 6 -6.97 -6.39 6.07
CA SER A 6 -7.98 -5.38 5.73
C SER A 6 -7.74 -4.80 4.32
N LEU A 7 -6.50 -4.46 4.01
CA LEU A 7 -6.15 -3.91 2.69
C LEU A 7 -6.24 -4.94 1.57
N LEU A 8 -5.84 -6.19 1.81
CA LEU A 8 -6.03 -7.26 0.83
C LEU A 8 -7.51 -7.41 0.45
N LYS A 9 -8.41 -7.42 1.45
CA LYS A 9 -9.87 -7.48 1.21
C LYS A 9 -10.36 -6.26 0.42
N GLN A 10 -9.96 -5.06 0.79
CA GLN A 10 -10.40 -3.82 0.12
C GLN A 10 -9.89 -3.68 -1.31
N HIS A 11 -8.76 -4.32 -1.63
CA HIS A 11 -8.20 -4.37 -2.98
C HIS A 11 -8.61 -5.62 -3.78
N GLY A 12 -9.48 -6.49 -3.22
CA GLY A 12 -9.96 -7.68 -3.90
C GLY A 12 -8.93 -8.80 -4.05
N ILE A 13 -7.87 -8.80 -3.26
CA ILE A 13 -6.77 -9.78 -3.33
C ILE A 13 -7.05 -10.94 -2.40
N HIS A 14 -7.56 -12.04 -2.94
CA HIS A 14 -8.05 -13.18 -2.16
C HIS A 14 -7.30 -14.49 -2.39
N ARG A 15 -6.41 -14.58 -3.39
CA ARG A 15 -5.63 -15.79 -3.69
C ARG A 15 -4.33 -15.81 -2.92
N ILE A 16 -4.14 -16.83 -2.10
CA ILE A 16 -3.00 -16.96 -1.19
C ILE A 16 -2.32 -18.32 -1.39
N ILE A 17 -1.02 -18.33 -1.62
CA ILE A 17 -0.21 -19.55 -1.56
C ILE A 17 0.65 -19.46 -0.31
N ALA A 18 0.44 -20.37 0.63
CA ALA A 18 1.11 -20.38 1.91
C ALA A 18 2.14 -21.50 2.02
N SER A 19 3.38 -21.15 2.36
CA SER A 19 4.39 -22.07 2.85
C SER A 19 4.44 -21.92 4.37
N PRO A 20 3.78 -22.84 5.13
CA PRO A 20 3.53 -22.64 6.55
C PRO A 20 4.82 -22.71 7.38
N GLY A 21 4.88 -21.89 8.42
CA GLY A 21 5.97 -21.88 9.39
C GLY A 21 5.64 -21.00 10.60
N THR A 22 6.52 -21.01 11.60
CA THR A 22 6.23 -20.38 12.90
C THR A 22 5.98 -18.87 12.79
N THR A 23 6.78 -18.14 12.02
CA THR A 23 6.69 -16.68 12.01
C THR A 23 5.51 -16.17 11.18
N ASN A 24 5.00 -16.93 10.20
CA ASN A 24 3.83 -16.54 9.42
C ASN A 24 2.52 -17.17 9.91
N MET A 25 2.54 -17.94 10.99
CA MET A 25 1.38 -18.63 11.55
C MET A 25 0.22 -17.66 11.83
N THR A 26 0.51 -16.52 12.45
CA THR A 26 -0.53 -15.53 12.79
C THR A 26 -1.20 -14.98 11.54
N LEU A 27 -0.47 -14.72 10.46
CA LEU A 27 -1.04 -14.27 9.20
C LEU A 27 -1.85 -15.38 8.54
N VAL A 28 -1.23 -16.53 8.32
CA VAL A 28 -1.86 -17.66 7.60
C VAL A 28 -3.09 -18.19 8.35
N GLY A 29 -2.99 -18.33 9.68
CA GLY A 29 -4.11 -18.76 10.51
C GLY A 29 -5.28 -17.76 10.48
N SER A 30 -5.00 -16.47 10.47
CA SER A 30 -6.05 -15.45 10.32
C SER A 30 -6.73 -15.54 8.95
N LEU A 31 -5.95 -15.73 7.89
CA LEU A 31 -6.50 -15.89 6.53
C LEU A 31 -7.33 -17.19 6.39
N GLN A 32 -6.88 -18.28 7.00
CA GLN A 32 -7.62 -19.56 6.97
C GLN A 32 -8.97 -19.50 7.71
N ASN A 33 -9.09 -18.64 8.72
CA ASN A 33 -10.34 -18.45 9.45
C ASN A 33 -11.34 -17.52 8.75
N ASP A 34 -10.97 -16.91 7.63
CA ASP A 34 -11.84 -16.06 6.84
C ASP A 34 -12.15 -16.73 5.48
N PRO A 35 -13.39 -17.23 5.27
CA PRO A 35 -13.75 -17.96 4.06
C PRO A 35 -13.71 -17.12 2.77
N TRP A 36 -13.50 -15.82 2.88
CA TRP A 36 -13.32 -14.94 1.74
C TRP A 36 -12.00 -15.22 1.01
N PHE A 37 -10.97 -15.73 1.71
CA PHE A 37 -9.68 -16.06 1.11
C PHE A 37 -9.65 -17.48 0.55
N GLN A 38 -9.01 -17.63 -0.60
CA GLN A 38 -8.69 -18.92 -1.21
C GLN A 38 -7.23 -19.24 -0.93
N ILE A 39 -6.99 -20.33 -0.18
CA ILE A 39 -5.64 -20.64 0.30
C ILE A 39 -5.19 -22.00 -0.22
N TRP A 40 -4.04 -22.01 -0.85
CA TRP A 40 -3.32 -23.22 -1.25
C TRP A 40 -2.07 -23.37 -0.42
N SER A 41 -1.75 -24.60 -0.03
CA SER A 41 -0.51 -24.91 0.71
C SER A 41 0.55 -25.43 -0.27
N SER A 42 1.76 -24.88 -0.17
CA SER A 42 2.95 -25.38 -0.85
C SER A 42 4.11 -25.37 0.13
N VAL A 43 4.61 -26.57 0.48
CA VAL A 43 5.68 -26.71 1.47
C VAL A 43 6.99 -26.13 0.96
N ASP A 44 7.29 -26.32 -0.35
CA ASP A 44 8.47 -25.75 -0.98
C ASP A 44 8.18 -24.33 -1.49
N GLU A 45 8.90 -23.36 -0.97
CA GLU A 45 8.70 -21.95 -1.28
C GLU A 45 9.05 -21.60 -2.74
N ARG A 46 10.03 -22.27 -3.33
CA ARG A 46 10.36 -22.07 -4.75
C ARG A 46 9.20 -22.49 -5.64
N SER A 47 8.65 -23.65 -5.39
CA SER A 47 7.46 -24.15 -6.09
C SER A 47 6.27 -23.23 -5.86
N ALA A 48 6.05 -22.74 -4.64
CA ALA A 48 5.02 -21.77 -4.32
C ALA A 48 5.13 -20.51 -5.18
N ALA A 49 6.34 -19.99 -5.35
CA ALA A 49 6.58 -18.78 -6.13
C ALA A 49 6.25 -18.97 -7.62
N TYR A 50 6.64 -20.11 -8.22
CA TYR A 50 6.28 -20.42 -9.60
C TYR A 50 4.79 -20.74 -9.77
N LEU A 51 4.14 -21.38 -8.78
CA LEU A 51 2.68 -21.55 -8.78
C LEU A 51 1.97 -20.19 -8.76
N ALA A 52 2.47 -19.23 -7.97
CA ALA A 52 1.93 -17.89 -7.96
C ALA A 52 2.09 -17.18 -9.32
N CYS A 53 3.23 -17.34 -9.99
CA CYS A 53 3.43 -16.81 -11.34
C CYS A 53 2.40 -17.39 -12.31
N GLY A 54 2.23 -18.72 -12.32
CA GLY A 54 1.27 -19.39 -13.21
C GLY A 54 -0.17 -18.95 -12.91
N MET A 55 -0.54 -18.87 -11.65
CA MET A 55 -1.88 -18.43 -11.23
C MET A 55 -2.14 -16.96 -11.59
N ALA A 56 -1.17 -16.07 -11.38
CA ALA A 56 -1.28 -14.66 -11.74
C ALA A 56 -1.39 -14.45 -13.26
N GLU A 57 -0.64 -15.24 -14.04
CA GLU A 57 -0.70 -15.22 -15.51
C GLU A 57 -2.06 -15.67 -16.02
N GLU A 58 -2.55 -16.79 -15.51
CA GLU A 58 -3.82 -17.38 -15.96
C GLU A 58 -5.03 -16.53 -15.59
N THR A 59 -5.01 -15.92 -14.40
CA THR A 59 -6.18 -15.16 -13.90
C THR A 59 -6.11 -13.67 -14.18
N GLY A 60 -4.93 -13.12 -14.42
CA GLY A 60 -4.71 -11.67 -14.49
C GLY A 60 -4.86 -10.96 -13.13
N GLU A 61 -4.98 -11.71 -12.02
CA GLU A 61 -5.24 -11.17 -10.68
C GLU A 61 -4.02 -11.30 -9.77
N PRO A 62 -3.90 -10.42 -8.76
CA PRO A 62 -2.83 -10.53 -7.78
C PRO A 62 -2.88 -11.82 -6.97
N VAL A 63 -1.72 -12.42 -6.75
CA VAL A 63 -1.55 -13.62 -5.93
C VAL A 63 -0.57 -13.31 -4.79
N VAL A 64 -0.94 -13.70 -3.58
CA VAL A 64 -0.12 -13.53 -2.38
C VAL A 64 0.69 -14.79 -2.10
N LEU A 65 1.98 -14.61 -1.83
CA LEU A 65 2.85 -15.62 -1.25
C LEU A 65 3.06 -15.34 0.23
N SER A 66 3.02 -16.35 1.08
CA SER A 66 3.36 -16.19 2.50
C SER A 66 4.30 -17.28 2.98
N CYS A 67 5.45 -16.89 3.50
CA CYS A 67 6.40 -17.79 4.16
C CYS A 67 7.05 -17.15 5.38
N THR A 68 7.91 -17.93 6.06
CA THR A 68 8.77 -17.42 7.14
C THR A 68 9.87 -16.52 6.60
N GLY A 69 10.48 -15.77 7.49
CA GLY A 69 11.43 -14.73 7.15
C GLY A 69 12.87 -15.16 6.93
N ALA A 70 13.21 -16.42 7.21
CA ALA A 70 14.58 -16.90 7.11
C ALA A 70 14.97 -17.32 5.67
N THR A 71 15.63 -18.48 5.53
CA THR A 71 16.02 -19.03 4.23
C THR A 71 14.82 -19.28 3.30
N ALA A 72 13.65 -19.56 3.86
CA ALA A 72 12.38 -19.66 3.13
C ALA A 72 12.14 -18.45 2.21
N SER A 73 12.34 -17.25 2.72
CA SER A 73 12.20 -16.02 1.94
C SER A 73 13.19 -15.91 0.77
N ARG A 74 14.34 -16.57 0.86
CA ARG A 74 15.32 -16.64 -0.23
C ARG A 74 14.89 -17.62 -1.33
N ASN A 75 14.17 -18.67 -0.96
CA ASN A 75 13.62 -19.62 -1.92
C ASN A 75 12.55 -19.02 -2.84
N TYR A 76 11.87 -17.94 -2.43
CA TYR A 76 10.95 -17.20 -3.31
C TYR A 76 11.67 -16.46 -4.44
N MET A 77 12.94 -16.09 -4.27
CA MET A 77 13.62 -15.18 -5.19
C MET A 77 13.56 -15.62 -6.66
N PRO A 78 13.82 -16.89 -7.03
CA PRO A 78 13.76 -17.28 -8.44
C PRO A 78 12.39 -17.02 -9.08
N GLY A 79 11.30 -17.41 -8.43
CA GLY A 79 9.95 -17.19 -8.97
C GLY A 79 9.52 -15.72 -8.92
N VAL A 80 9.94 -14.97 -7.88
CA VAL A 80 9.61 -13.53 -7.81
C VAL A 80 10.43 -12.74 -8.85
N THR A 81 11.67 -13.15 -9.16
CA THR A 81 12.43 -12.61 -10.30
C THR A 81 11.70 -12.85 -11.61
N GLU A 82 11.20 -14.07 -11.84
CA GLU A 82 10.36 -14.37 -13.01
C GLU A 82 9.13 -13.43 -13.07
N ALA A 83 8.43 -13.26 -11.94
CA ALA A 83 7.31 -12.34 -11.86
C ALA A 83 7.70 -10.89 -12.19
N TYR A 84 8.91 -10.46 -11.80
CA TYR A 84 9.40 -9.11 -12.07
C TYR A 84 9.57 -8.86 -13.58
N TYR A 85 10.26 -9.76 -14.28
CA TYR A 85 10.50 -9.60 -15.72
C TYR A 85 9.25 -9.81 -16.54
N ARG A 86 8.30 -10.62 -16.07
CA ARG A 86 7.01 -10.85 -16.74
C ARG A 86 5.90 -9.87 -16.30
N LYS A 87 6.19 -8.98 -15.36
CA LYS A 87 5.21 -8.00 -14.84
C LYS A 87 4.00 -8.63 -14.16
N LEU A 88 4.17 -9.79 -13.53
CA LEU A 88 3.10 -10.52 -12.86
C LEU A 88 2.85 -9.93 -11.47
N PRO A 89 1.59 -9.69 -11.07
CA PRO A 89 1.23 -9.09 -9.81
C PRO A 89 1.33 -10.10 -8.65
N VAL A 90 2.54 -10.43 -8.22
CA VAL A 90 2.80 -11.34 -7.11
C VAL A 90 3.22 -10.55 -5.86
N LEU A 91 2.47 -10.70 -4.77
CA LEU A 91 2.78 -10.07 -3.48
C LEU A 91 3.44 -11.08 -2.54
N ALA A 92 4.74 -10.96 -2.33
CA ALA A 92 5.45 -11.79 -1.37
C ALA A 92 5.36 -11.17 0.04
N ILE A 93 4.74 -11.87 0.99
CA ILE A 93 4.69 -11.49 2.41
C ILE A 93 5.56 -12.45 3.20
N THR A 94 6.71 -11.98 3.64
CA THR A 94 7.66 -12.79 4.40
C THR A 94 7.69 -12.34 5.85
N SER A 95 7.31 -13.23 6.75
CA SER A 95 7.13 -12.90 8.16
C SER A 95 8.35 -13.22 8.99
N HIS A 96 8.79 -12.27 9.82
CA HIS A 96 9.93 -12.50 10.71
C HIS A 96 9.77 -11.79 12.07
N ARG A 97 10.70 -12.08 12.98
CA ARG A 97 10.84 -11.37 14.26
C ARG A 97 11.47 -9.98 14.01
N GLY A 98 11.51 -9.12 14.97
CA GLY A 98 12.00 -7.76 14.81
C GLY A 98 13.45 -7.63 14.32
N VAL A 99 13.78 -6.49 13.72
CA VAL A 99 15.13 -6.21 13.16
C VAL A 99 16.24 -6.15 14.22
N ALA A 100 15.89 -5.89 15.48
CA ALA A 100 16.86 -5.85 16.59
C ALA A 100 17.61 -7.16 16.79
N SER A 101 17.09 -8.27 16.29
CA SER A 101 17.71 -9.60 16.42
C SER A 101 18.71 -9.92 15.30
N ILE A 102 18.84 -9.06 14.29
CA ILE A 102 19.76 -9.28 13.17
C ILE A 102 21.20 -9.22 13.67
N GLY A 103 22.00 -10.23 13.32
CA GLY A 103 23.40 -10.33 13.73
C GLY A 103 23.64 -10.93 15.11
N HIS A 104 22.58 -11.29 15.85
CA HIS A 104 22.68 -11.88 17.19
C HIS A 104 22.64 -13.42 17.21
N LEU A 105 22.85 -14.07 16.07
CA LEU A 105 22.87 -15.53 15.90
C LEU A 105 21.59 -16.24 16.36
N LEU A 106 20.46 -15.52 16.36
CA LEU A 106 19.17 -16.14 16.64
C LEU A 106 18.71 -16.95 15.44
N ASP A 107 18.06 -18.08 15.73
CA ASP A 107 17.52 -18.98 14.72
C ASP A 107 16.51 -18.26 13.81
N GLN A 108 16.51 -18.62 12.54
CA GLN A 108 15.61 -18.08 11.51
C GLN A 108 15.65 -16.54 11.38
N GLN A 109 16.76 -15.91 11.73
CA GLN A 109 16.93 -14.47 11.62
C GLN A 109 18.04 -14.12 10.64
N ILE A 110 17.69 -13.60 9.48
CA ILE A 110 18.63 -13.12 8.45
C ILE A 110 18.35 -11.66 8.10
N ASP A 111 19.34 -10.94 7.62
CA ASP A 111 19.13 -9.57 7.12
C ASP A 111 18.47 -9.58 5.75
N ARG A 112 17.30 -8.97 5.65
CA ARG A 112 16.49 -8.85 4.44
C ARG A 112 16.02 -7.43 4.19
N ARG A 113 16.64 -6.46 4.86
CA ARG A 113 16.27 -5.05 4.71
C ARG A 113 16.55 -4.53 3.30
N ILE A 114 17.53 -5.13 2.64
CA ILE A 114 17.85 -4.83 1.24
C ILE A 114 17.65 -6.10 0.43
N ILE A 115 16.86 -5.99 -0.61
CA ILE A 115 16.63 -7.05 -1.61
C ILE A 115 17.27 -6.64 -2.94
N PRO A 116 17.60 -7.59 -3.85
CA PRO A 116 18.01 -7.27 -5.21
C PRO A 116 17.00 -6.36 -5.92
N ASN A 117 17.48 -5.48 -6.79
CA ASN A 117 16.65 -4.46 -7.45
C ASN A 117 15.60 -5.03 -8.42
N ASP A 118 15.80 -6.26 -8.89
CA ASP A 118 14.98 -6.93 -9.89
C ASP A 118 14.10 -8.04 -9.30
N ILE A 119 13.73 -7.90 -8.03
CA ILE A 119 12.85 -8.87 -7.34
C ILE A 119 11.46 -8.26 -7.07
N ALA A 120 11.40 -6.96 -6.80
CA ALA A 120 10.12 -6.30 -6.51
C ALA A 120 10.14 -4.85 -6.96
N ASN A 121 9.00 -4.38 -7.47
CA ASN A 121 8.78 -2.96 -7.78
C ASN A 121 8.77 -2.11 -6.51
N GLU A 122 8.35 -2.70 -5.40
CA GLU A 122 8.31 -2.07 -4.08
C GLU A 122 8.58 -3.12 -3.00
N SER A 123 9.40 -2.76 -2.01
CA SER A 123 9.66 -3.60 -0.84
C SER A 123 9.54 -2.76 0.42
N VAL A 124 8.63 -3.16 1.29
CA VAL A 124 8.32 -2.42 2.51
C VAL A 124 8.49 -3.28 3.76
N THR A 125 8.70 -2.64 4.90
CA THR A 125 8.70 -3.31 6.21
C THR A 125 7.52 -2.82 7.04
N ILE A 126 6.71 -3.77 7.51
CA ILE A 126 5.56 -3.51 8.39
C ILE A 126 5.92 -3.94 9.81
N PRO A 127 6.20 -3.00 10.72
CA PRO A 127 6.51 -3.29 12.11
C PRO A 127 5.27 -3.70 12.93
N LEU A 128 5.48 -4.04 14.20
CA LEU A 128 4.40 -4.15 15.16
C LEU A 128 3.84 -2.75 15.45
N VAL A 129 2.53 -2.68 15.58
CA VAL A 129 1.82 -1.43 15.88
C VAL A 129 1.68 -1.28 17.39
N HIS A 130 2.23 -0.21 17.95
CA HIS A 130 2.13 0.15 19.36
C HIS A 130 1.44 1.51 19.55
N THR A 131 1.49 2.37 18.51
CA THR A 131 0.95 3.72 18.54
C THR A 131 0.09 4.00 17.31
N SER A 132 -0.70 5.07 17.34
CA SER A 132 -1.44 5.53 16.16
C SER A 132 -0.53 5.99 15.02
N GLU A 133 0.68 6.42 15.32
CA GLU A 133 1.68 6.78 14.31
C GLU A 133 2.21 5.54 13.60
N ASP A 134 2.48 4.45 14.33
CA ASP A 134 2.83 3.15 13.74
C ASP A 134 1.71 2.62 12.84
N GLU A 135 0.46 2.74 13.28
CA GLU A 135 -0.70 2.33 12.49
C GLU A 135 -0.78 3.10 11.16
N LYS A 136 -0.61 4.41 11.22
CA LYS A 136 -0.57 5.27 10.03
C LYS A 136 0.58 4.88 9.11
N TYR A 137 1.78 4.69 9.64
CA TYR A 137 2.94 4.25 8.89
C TYR A 137 2.69 2.90 8.21
N CYS A 138 2.25 1.90 8.96
CA CYS A 138 1.96 0.56 8.43
C CYS A 138 0.88 0.59 7.34
N THR A 139 -0.13 1.43 7.52
CA THR A 139 -1.21 1.61 6.53
C THR A 139 -0.68 2.20 5.23
N ILE A 140 0.18 3.21 5.31
CA ILE A 140 0.80 3.84 4.12
C ILE A 140 1.68 2.84 3.38
N GLU A 141 2.59 2.16 4.10
CA GLU A 141 3.53 1.23 3.50
C GLU A 141 2.82 0.00 2.87
N ALA A 142 1.81 -0.54 3.55
CA ALA A 142 1.04 -1.65 2.99
C ALA A 142 0.26 -1.25 1.72
N ASN A 143 -0.35 -0.07 1.69
CA ASN A 143 -0.97 0.48 0.47
C ASN A 143 0.06 0.64 -0.65
N LYS A 144 1.24 1.16 -0.34
CA LYS A 144 2.34 1.37 -1.31
C LYS A 144 2.74 0.06 -1.99
N ALA A 145 2.94 -1.01 -1.21
CA ALA A 145 3.26 -2.33 -1.75
C ALA A 145 2.12 -2.90 -2.62
N ILE A 146 0.88 -2.80 -2.16
CA ILE A 146 -0.28 -3.31 -2.91
C ILE A 146 -0.48 -2.54 -4.22
N LEU A 147 -0.36 -1.23 -4.20
CA LEU A 147 -0.49 -0.40 -5.40
C LEU A 147 0.63 -0.65 -6.42
N ALA A 148 1.81 -1.08 -5.98
CA ALA A 148 2.91 -1.41 -6.88
C ALA A 148 2.62 -2.62 -7.78
N LEU A 149 1.70 -3.51 -7.38
CA LEU A 149 1.32 -4.70 -8.15
C LEU A 149 0.74 -4.36 -9.53
N THR A 150 0.11 -3.21 -9.68
CA THR A 150 -0.56 -2.78 -10.92
C THR A 150 -0.01 -1.48 -11.50
N HIS A 151 0.90 -0.81 -10.80
CA HIS A 151 1.43 0.47 -11.25
C HIS A 151 2.46 0.31 -12.37
N ARG A 152 2.41 1.18 -13.40
CA ARG A 152 3.37 1.23 -14.52
C ARG A 152 3.61 -0.12 -15.19
N GLY A 153 2.51 -0.83 -15.48
CA GLY A 153 2.55 -2.16 -16.11
C GLY A 153 2.60 -3.32 -15.11
N GLY A 154 2.59 -3.02 -13.81
CA GLY A 154 2.52 -4.04 -12.79
C GLY A 154 3.86 -4.72 -12.46
N GLY A 155 3.79 -5.75 -11.66
CA GLY A 155 4.92 -6.57 -11.23
C GLY A 155 4.84 -6.94 -9.74
N PRO A 156 5.82 -7.69 -9.24
CA PRO A 156 5.81 -8.14 -7.86
C PRO A 156 6.09 -7.03 -6.86
N ALA A 157 5.58 -7.22 -5.64
CA ALA A 157 5.89 -6.40 -4.48
C ALA A 157 6.24 -7.29 -3.28
N HIS A 158 6.93 -6.74 -2.31
CA HIS A 158 7.36 -7.46 -1.12
C HIS A 158 6.96 -6.71 0.15
N ILE A 159 6.36 -7.44 1.08
CA ILE A 159 6.12 -6.98 2.45
C ILE A 159 6.95 -7.82 3.40
N ASN A 160 7.89 -7.20 4.07
CA ASN A 160 8.60 -7.77 5.19
C ASN A 160 7.78 -7.52 6.46
N LEU A 161 7.01 -8.53 6.89
CA LEU A 161 6.04 -8.40 7.97
C LEU A 161 6.66 -8.82 9.30
N ILE A 162 6.77 -7.90 10.25
CA ILE A 162 7.19 -8.23 11.61
C ILE A 162 5.99 -8.78 12.36
N THR A 163 6.12 -10.01 12.87
CA THR A 163 5.06 -10.70 13.61
C THR A 163 5.50 -11.05 15.02
N GLY A 164 4.60 -10.89 15.98
CA GLY A 164 4.69 -11.52 17.29
C GLY A 164 4.15 -12.96 17.20
N TYR A 165 4.69 -13.86 18.03
CA TYR A 165 4.12 -15.18 18.18
C TYR A 165 2.80 -15.07 18.95
N SER A 166 1.70 -15.25 18.25
CA SER A 166 0.36 -15.28 18.85
C SER A 166 -0.47 -16.40 18.25
N LYS A 167 -1.19 -17.10 19.13
CA LYS A 167 -2.23 -18.07 18.78
C LYS A 167 -3.63 -17.51 19.07
N ASP A 168 -3.71 -16.22 19.38
CA ASP A 168 -4.99 -15.56 19.63
C ASP A 168 -5.62 -15.17 18.29
N PHE A 169 -6.71 -15.84 17.96
CA PHE A 169 -7.58 -15.57 16.80
C PHE A 169 -8.96 -15.10 17.25
N SER A 170 -9.02 -14.41 18.39
CA SER A 170 -10.27 -13.90 18.98
C SER A 170 -10.90 -12.78 18.16
N VAL A 171 -10.11 -12.04 17.39
CA VAL A 171 -10.61 -10.98 16.52
C VAL A 171 -11.46 -11.58 15.40
N LYS A 172 -12.76 -11.27 15.40
CA LYS A 172 -13.72 -11.76 14.41
C LYS A 172 -13.99 -10.77 13.29
N GLU A 173 -13.83 -9.49 13.57
CA GLU A 173 -14.02 -8.43 12.59
C GLU A 173 -12.69 -7.70 12.35
N ILE A 174 -12.28 -7.66 11.09
CA ILE A 174 -11.06 -6.94 10.70
C ILE A 174 -11.35 -5.45 10.71
N PRO A 175 -10.57 -4.63 11.45
CA PRO A 175 -10.76 -3.20 11.51
C PRO A 175 -10.61 -2.58 10.11
N PHE A 176 -11.46 -1.62 9.80
CA PHE A 176 -11.34 -0.85 8.58
C PHE A 176 -10.09 0.04 8.65
N VAL A 177 -9.24 -0.07 7.65
CA VAL A 177 -8.11 0.85 7.47
C VAL A 177 -8.24 1.57 6.13
N ARG A 178 -7.67 2.76 6.04
CA ARG A 178 -7.76 3.57 4.83
C ARG A 178 -7.05 2.92 3.66
N SER A 179 -7.80 2.49 2.63
CA SER A 179 -7.23 2.07 1.36
C SER A 179 -6.99 3.26 0.44
N ILE A 180 -5.89 3.22 -0.30
CA ILE A 180 -5.54 4.21 -1.32
C ILE A 180 -5.85 3.59 -2.68
N LYS A 181 -6.68 4.29 -3.47
CA LYS A 181 -6.96 3.91 -4.85
C LYS A 181 -6.22 4.84 -5.79
N ARG A 182 -5.60 4.28 -6.81
CA ARG A 182 -4.97 5.04 -7.89
C ARG A 182 -5.88 5.00 -9.11
N HIS A 183 -6.10 6.16 -9.70
CA HIS A 183 -6.79 6.28 -10.97
C HIS A 183 -5.82 6.84 -12.01
N SER A 184 -5.78 6.22 -13.18
CA SER A 184 -4.99 6.70 -14.29
C SER A 184 -5.83 7.63 -15.19
N SER A 185 -5.16 8.50 -15.95
CA SER A 185 -5.84 9.39 -16.91
C SER A 185 -6.51 8.62 -18.07
N PHE A 186 -6.22 7.34 -18.21
CA PHE A 186 -6.79 6.47 -19.25
C PHE A 186 -8.01 5.68 -18.78
N GLU A 187 -8.32 5.75 -17.48
CA GLU A 187 -9.48 5.09 -16.88
C GLU A 187 -10.64 6.07 -16.73
N LYS A 188 -11.86 5.55 -16.68
CA LYS A 188 -13.02 6.34 -16.31
C LYS A 188 -12.83 6.79 -14.85
N LEU A 189 -12.67 8.09 -14.65
CA LEU A 189 -12.58 8.65 -13.30
C LEU A 189 -13.89 8.41 -12.54
N PRO A 190 -13.82 8.18 -11.22
CA PRO A 190 -15.01 8.04 -10.41
C PRO A 190 -15.81 9.34 -10.41
N GLU A 191 -17.14 9.24 -10.36
CA GLU A 191 -17.98 10.39 -10.15
C GLU A 191 -17.73 10.99 -8.78
N LEU A 192 -17.41 12.29 -8.76
CA LEU A 192 -17.29 13.04 -7.52
C LEU A 192 -18.72 13.33 -7.00
N LYS A 193 -19.16 12.57 -6.02
CA LYS A 193 -20.36 12.92 -5.25
C LYS A 193 -19.93 13.99 -4.23
N VAL A 194 -20.34 15.23 -4.50
CA VAL A 194 -19.99 16.35 -3.64
C VAL A 194 -21.25 16.91 -3.02
N ASP A 195 -21.39 16.67 -1.73
CA ASP A 195 -22.40 17.33 -0.90
C ASP A 195 -21.69 18.47 -0.15
N GLY A 196 -21.82 19.71 -0.63
CA GLY A 196 -21.27 20.90 0.01
C GLY A 196 -20.22 21.67 -0.82
N HIS A 197 -19.42 22.48 -0.13
CA HIS A 197 -18.39 23.31 -0.75
C HIS A 197 -17.12 22.52 -1.02
N ILE A 198 -16.54 22.69 -2.20
CA ILE A 198 -15.29 22.04 -2.58
C ILE A 198 -14.12 23.01 -2.36
N ALA A 199 -13.09 22.54 -1.70
CA ALA A 199 -11.81 23.22 -1.66
C ALA A 199 -10.73 22.29 -2.22
N ILE A 200 -9.90 22.78 -3.14
CA ILE A 200 -8.74 22.06 -3.66
C ILE A 200 -7.47 22.68 -3.08
N PHE A 201 -6.66 21.89 -2.38
CA PHE A 201 -5.36 22.33 -1.89
C PHE A 201 -4.28 22.00 -2.92
N ILE A 202 -3.53 23.01 -3.36
CA ILE A 202 -2.38 22.84 -4.25
C ILE A 202 -1.11 23.08 -3.44
N GLY A 203 -0.37 22.01 -3.19
CA GLY A 203 0.96 22.07 -2.57
C GLY A 203 2.04 22.46 -3.56
N ALA A 204 3.31 22.19 -3.21
CA ALA A 204 4.46 22.49 -4.06
C ALA A 204 4.32 21.89 -5.46
N HIS A 205 4.38 22.75 -6.48
CA HIS A 205 4.19 22.38 -7.88
C HIS A 205 5.02 23.32 -8.79
N ARG A 206 5.30 22.88 -10.02
CA ARG A 206 5.82 23.79 -11.04
C ARG A 206 4.80 24.88 -11.36
N LYS A 207 5.26 25.98 -11.96
CA LYS A 207 4.34 27.03 -12.46
C LYS A 207 3.35 26.42 -13.48
N PHE A 208 2.08 26.67 -13.27
CA PHE A 208 1.02 26.27 -14.20
C PHE A 208 1.09 27.05 -15.50
N THR A 209 0.83 26.39 -16.60
CA THR A 209 0.63 27.05 -17.90
C THR A 209 -0.72 27.74 -17.95
N GLN A 210 -0.90 28.70 -18.85
CA GLN A 210 -2.17 29.40 -19.00
C GLN A 210 -3.31 28.44 -19.34
N VAL A 211 -3.06 27.44 -20.20
CA VAL A 211 -4.03 26.41 -20.56
C VAL A 211 -4.50 25.58 -19.36
N GLU A 212 -3.59 25.28 -18.43
CA GLU A 212 -3.93 24.58 -17.19
C GLU A 212 -4.74 25.47 -16.26
N LEU A 213 -4.34 26.73 -16.10
CA LEU A 213 -5.09 27.70 -15.29
C LEU A 213 -6.52 27.89 -15.82
N ASP A 214 -6.71 28.03 -17.13
CA ASP A 214 -8.02 28.19 -17.76
C ASP A 214 -8.92 26.95 -17.55
N LYS A 215 -8.33 25.76 -17.51
CA LYS A 215 -9.08 24.52 -17.19
C LYS A 215 -9.49 24.47 -15.72
N ILE A 216 -8.58 24.85 -14.82
CA ILE A 216 -8.86 24.92 -13.38
C ILE A 216 -9.94 25.98 -13.11
N ASP A 217 -9.81 27.15 -13.68
CA ASP A 217 -10.77 28.25 -13.50
C ASP A 217 -12.18 27.84 -13.97
N ARG A 218 -12.30 27.19 -15.14
CA ARG A 218 -13.59 26.64 -15.61
C ARG A 218 -14.17 25.57 -14.69
N PHE A 219 -13.31 24.72 -14.13
CA PHE A 219 -13.74 23.74 -13.14
C PHE A 219 -14.24 24.42 -11.86
N CYS A 220 -13.51 25.41 -11.36
CA CYS A 220 -13.88 26.18 -10.17
C CYS A 220 -15.22 26.90 -10.36
N GLU A 221 -15.42 27.53 -11.51
CA GLU A 221 -16.65 28.21 -11.83
C GLU A 221 -17.85 27.25 -11.90
N ARG A 222 -17.68 26.11 -12.58
CA ARG A 222 -18.74 25.10 -12.74
C ARG A 222 -19.19 24.45 -11.44
N TYR A 223 -18.27 24.19 -10.52
CA TYR A 223 -18.52 23.41 -9.31
C TYR A 223 -18.43 24.24 -8.03
N ASN A 224 -18.35 25.57 -8.15
CA ASN A 224 -18.19 26.48 -7.01
C ASN A 224 -17.03 26.08 -6.08
N VAL A 225 -15.84 25.93 -6.67
CA VAL A 225 -14.63 25.45 -6.00
C VAL A 225 -13.72 26.61 -5.67
N ILE A 226 -13.07 26.58 -4.50
CA ILE A 226 -11.94 27.45 -4.18
C ILE A 226 -10.62 26.67 -4.25
N ILE A 227 -9.57 27.34 -4.69
CA ILE A 227 -8.21 26.80 -4.69
C ILE A 227 -7.46 27.36 -3.49
N ILE A 228 -7.03 26.49 -2.61
CA ILE A 228 -6.18 26.84 -1.46
C ILE A 228 -4.73 26.54 -1.85
N TYR A 229 -3.87 27.56 -1.79
CA TYR A 229 -2.49 27.41 -2.25
C TYR A 229 -1.49 28.18 -1.37
N ASP A 230 -0.22 27.85 -1.50
CA ASP A 230 0.89 28.62 -0.96
C ASP A 230 1.82 29.13 -2.07
N ARG A 231 2.89 29.82 -1.70
CA ARG A 231 3.84 30.41 -2.67
C ARG A 231 4.64 29.37 -3.45
N THR A 232 4.70 28.12 -2.98
CA THR A 232 5.43 27.03 -3.64
C THR A 232 4.60 26.32 -4.71
N SER A 233 3.31 26.59 -4.76
CA SER A 233 2.35 25.90 -5.63
C SER A 233 2.47 26.25 -7.11
N GLY A 234 3.11 27.38 -7.45
CA GLY A 234 3.14 27.89 -8.83
C GLY A 234 1.76 28.23 -9.42
N TYR A 235 0.72 28.31 -8.58
CA TYR A 235 -0.64 28.65 -8.99
C TYR A 235 -0.88 30.17 -8.98
N SER A 236 -1.60 30.67 -10.01
CA SER A 236 -1.95 32.09 -10.16
C SER A 236 -3.34 32.30 -10.80
N GLY A 237 -4.26 31.33 -10.65
CA GLY A 237 -5.62 31.41 -11.20
C GLY A 237 -6.55 32.30 -10.37
N LYS A 238 -7.77 32.56 -10.89
CA LYS A 238 -8.75 33.49 -10.33
C LYS A 238 -9.34 33.07 -8.99
N TYR A 239 -9.50 31.76 -8.77
CA TYR A 239 -10.21 31.21 -7.61
C TYR A 239 -9.26 30.85 -6.46
N GLY A 240 -8.06 31.39 -6.47
CA GLY A 240 -7.01 31.09 -5.52
C GLY A 240 -7.06 31.92 -4.24
N VAL A 241 -6.93 31.24 -3.11
CA VAL A 241 -6.72 31.83 -1.78
C VAL A 241 -5.37 31.40 -1.25
N ASN A 242 -4.48 32.35 -1.01
CA ASN A 242 -3.19 32.07 -0.37
C ASN A 242 -3.42 31.81 1.13
N PHE A 243 -3.27 30.56 1.53
CA PHE A 243 -3.64 30.08 2.85
C PHE A 243 -2.44 29.87 3.80
N ALA A 244 -1.22 30.06 3.32
CA ALA A 244 -0.01 29.71 4.08
C ALA A 244 0.06 30.37 5.46
N LEU A 245 -0.28 31.65 5.55
CA LEU A 245 -0.24 32.40 6.82
C LEU A 245 -1.43 32.05 7.74
N ILE A 246 -2.60 31.85 7.19
CA ILE A 246 -3.83 31.58 7.94
C ILE A 246 -3.80 30.13 8.47
N GLY A 247 -3.40 29.19 7.62
CA GLY A 247 -3.36 27.75 7.95
C GLY A 247 -2.34 27.37 9.01
N SER A 248 -1.33 28.20 9.24
CA SER A 248 -0.32 27.97 10.26
C SER A 248 -0.75 28.40 11.68
N GLN A 249 -1.87 29.10 11.82
CA GLN A 249 -2.33 29.60 13.11
C GLN A 249 -3.11 28.54 13.90
N LYS A 250 -2.78 28.41 15.21
CA LYS A 250 -3.34 27.38 16.08
C LYS A 250 -4.88 27.35 16.14
N PHE A 251 -5.55 28.50 16.04
CA PHE A 251 -7.01 28.54 16.09
C PHE A 251 -7.68 27.92 14.85
N MET A 252 -6.98 27.83 13.73
CA MET A 252 -7.48 27.18 12.52
C MET A 252 -7.30 25.65 12.55
N GLN A 253 -6.55 25.12 13.52
CA GLN A 253 -6.37 23.68 13.70
C GLN A 253 -7.60 23.01 14.33
N ASN A 254 -8.54 23.79 14.85
CA ASN A 254 -9.78 23.27 15.40
C ASN A 254 -10.88 23.25 14.32
N LYS A 255 -11.09 22.08 13.78
CA LYS A 255 -12.34 21.55 13.21
C LYS A 255 -12.57 21.62 11.72
N SER A 256 -12.69 20.45 11.21
CA SER A 256 -13.81 19.86 10.47
C SER A 256 -14.09 20.28 9.03
N CYS A 257 -13.35 21.15 8.39
CA CYS A 257 -13.64 21.54 7.01
C CYS A 257 -12.50 21.35 6.00
N LEU A 258 -11.34 20.84 6.41
CA LEU A 258 -10.25 20.58 5.47
C LEU A 258 -10.15 19.08 5.18
N LEU A 259 -10.76 18.66 4.12
CA LEU A 259 -10.51 17.36 3.51
C LEU A 259 -9.10 17.37 2.93
N TYR A 260 -8.24 16.57 3.51
CA TYR A 260 -6.93 16.31 2.94
C TYR A 260 -7.07 15.58 1.62
N THR A 261 -6.69 16.21 0.56
CA THR A 261 -6.48 15.54 -0.71
C THR A 261 -5.00 15.51 -1.00
N SER A 262 -4.47 14.31 -1.06
CA SER A 262 -3.27 13.89 -1.73
C SER A 262 -1.92 14.40 -1.22
N PRO A 263 -1.03 13.49 -0.82
CA PRO A 263 0.39 13.78 -0.90
C PRO A 263 0.77 13.93 -2.38
N SER A 264 1.50 14.97 -2.69
CA SER A 264 2.16 15.12 -3.97
C SER A 264 2.99 13.85 -4.26
N PRO A 265 2.85 13.22 -5.42
CA PRO A 265 3.75 12.15 -5.78
C PRO A 265 5.13 12.74 -6.01
N ARG A 266 6.08 12.36 -5.18
CA ARG A 266 7.51 12.48 -5.49
C ARG A 266 7.95 11.28 -6.28
#